data_d2a652bcf2c9eba69158904e805cf3d0
#
_entry.id   d2a652bcf2c9eba69158904e805cf3d0
#
_cell.length_a   1.000
_cell.length_b   1.000
_cell.length_c   1.000
_cell.angle_alpha   90.00
_cell.angle_beta   90.00
_cell.angle_gamma   90.00
#
_symmetry.space_group_name_H-M   'P 1'
#
loop_
_entity.id
_entity.type
_entity.pdbx_description
1 polymer ?
#
loop_
_entity_poly.entity_id
_entity_poly.type
_entity_poly.pdbx_seq_one_letter_code
_entity_poly.pdbx_strand_id
1 'polypeptide(L)'
;MKKFFTIASLAALMLSACSKDEVRSEQQGKGQVTISCVTSDVVDETRANVSCTTPEADDFALTIDGVNSDYSAQYTSIAEFHEDNYLRYGSYKATVVAGDLANEGYDKPTFVGSQEFVVEARKAVEVEVTAYIANALVMVETTEAFNSYFVGGRTLKLTTAAGNEFDVTNQSEPLFIAPTTFTISGTAIKQPAQSGAEGSVVALEYESEEVNAQTLYTVKFDVESAGSATLNITLNDELVESIDIEQELNDNAQ
;
A
#
# COMPACT_ATOMS: atom_id res chain seq x y z
N MET A 1 8.11 -77.23 60.47
CA MET A 1 7.38 -76.31 61.32
C MET A 1 8.05 -74.98 61.30
N LYS A 2 7.52 -74.07 60.64
CA LYS A 2 7.59 -72.60 60.76
C LYS A 2 7.09 -71.96 59.47
N LYS A 3 5.91 -71.41 59.56
CA LYS A 3 5.25 -70.68 58.44
C LYS A 3 5.74 -69.23 58.44
N PHE A 4 6.31 -68.80 57.38
CA PHE A 4 6.58 -67.38 57.12
C PHE A 4 5.42 -66.75 56.42
N PHE A 5 4.85 -65.71 57.00
CA PHE A 5 3.89 -64.84 56.43
C PHE A 5 4.65 -63.71 55.71
N THR A 6 4.45 -63.62 54.44
CA THR A 6 4.94 -62.47 53.63
C THR A 6 3.80 -61.51 53.46
N ILE A 7 3.91 -60.29 54.01
CA ILE A 7 2.99 -59.21 53.86
C ILE A 7 3.40 -58.49 52.58
N ALA A 8 2.55 -58.56 51.57
CA ALA A 8 2.68 -57.76 50.33
C ALA A 8 2.22 -56.33 50.61
N SER A 9 3.17 -55.39 50.56
CA SER A 9 2.91 -53.96 50.63
C SER A 9 2.38 -53.47 49.25
N LEU A 10 1.11 -53.16 49.22
CA LEU A 10 0.46 -52.57 48.08
C LEU A 10 0.72 -51.05 48.11
N ALA A 11 1.73 -50.59 47.35
CA ALA A 11 1.99 -49.16 47.16
C ALA A 11 0.93 -48.61 46.24
N ALA A 12 0.08 -47.76 46.77
CA ALA A 12 -0.89 -46.98 45.97
C ALA A 12 -0.15 -45.93 45.17
N LEU A 13 -0.06 -46.14 43.87
CA LEU A 13 0.25 -45.11 42.88
C LEU A 13 -0.97 -44.19 42.77
N MET A 14 -0.98 -43.13 43.55
CA MET A 14 -1.89 -42.01 43.31
C MET A 14 -1.34 -41.20 42.16
N LEU A 15 -1.97 -41.41 41.02
CA LEU A 15 -1.78 -40.69 39.78
C LEU A 15 -2.09 -39.23 39.97
N SER A 16 -1.12 -38.40 39.69
CA SER A 16 -1.29 -37.02 39.35
C SER A 16 -2.03 -36.89 37.99
N ALA A 17 -3.33 -37.00 38.03
CA ALA A 17 -4.21 -36.85 36.88
C ALA A 17 -4.94 -35.48 36.92
N CYS A 18 -4.26 -34.40 37.32
CA CYS A 18 -4.87 -33.08 37.49
C CYS A 18 -4.34 -32.00 36.56
N SER A 19 -3.58 -32.31 35.50
CA SER A 19 -3.16 -31.26 34.57
C SER A 19 -3.79 -31.33 33.18
N LYS A 20 -4.55 -32.37 32.86
CA LYS A 20 -5.23 -32.48 31.57
C LYS A 20 -6.66 -31.94 31.53
N ASP A 21 -7.31 -31.85 32.69
CA ASP A 21 -8.70 -31.38 32.74
C ASP A 21 -8.82 -29.85 32.82
N GLU A 22 -7.85 -29.16 33.40
CA GLU A 22 -7.84 -27.68 33.39
C GLU A 22 -7.58 -27.15 32.01
N VAL A 23 -6.63 -27.67 31.25
CA VAL A 23 -6.38 -27.30 29.84
C VAL A 23 -7.58 -27.63 28.94
N ARG A 24 -8.32 -28.71 29.23
CA ARG A 24 -9.55 -29.07 28.52
C ARG A 24 -10.73 -28.13 28.83
N SER A 25 -10.83 -27.59 30.05
CA SER A 25 -11.90 -26.68 30.44
C SER A 25 -11.72 -25.29 29.82
N GLU A 26 -10.49 -24.80 29.68
CA GLU A 26 -10.20 -23.51 29.06
C GLU A 26 -10.45 -23.51 27.55
N GLN A 27 -10.28 -24.64 26.87
CA GLN A 27 -10.56 -24.81 25.42
C GLN A 27 -12.03 -25.20 25.16
N GLN A 28 -12.85 -25.36 26.19
CA GLN A 28 -14.25 -25.69 25.98
C GLN A 28 -15.00 -24.51 25.32
N GLY A 29 -15.43 -24.70 24.07
CA GLY A 29 -16.07 -23.63 23.27
C GLY A 29 -15.11 -22.76 22.47
N LYS A 30 -13.82 -23.10 22.41
CA LYS A 30 -12.84 -22.46 21.54
C LYS A 30 -12.44 -23.37 20.38
N GLY A 31 -12.02 -22.77 19.26
CA GLY A 31 -11.35 -23.42 18.13
C GLY A 31 -9.98 -22.80 17.93
N GLN A 32 -9.03 -23.59 17.42
CA GLN A 32 -7.72 -23.06 17.03
C GLN A 32 -7.81 -22.35 15.69
N VAL A 33 -7.16 -21.18 15.55
CA VAL A 33 -7.17 -20.37 14.34
C VAL A 33 -5.73 -20.16 13.88
N THR A 34 -5.47 -20.45 12.62
CA THR A 34 -4.20 -20.12 11.97
C THR A 34 -4.50 -19.07 10.91
N ILE A 35 -3.84 -17.90 10.99
CA ILE A 35 -3.98 -16.82 10.04
C ILE A 35 -2.69 -16.74 9.22
N SER A 36 -2.83 -16.69 7.91
CA SER A 36 -1.75 -16.42 6.96
C SER A 36 -2.08 -15.18 6.14
N CYS A 37 -1.07 -14.47 5.68
CA CYS A 37 -1.22 -13.30 4.81
C CYS A 37 -0.46 -13.52 3.51
N VAL A 38 -1.10 -13.17 2.40
CA VAL A 38 -0.50 -13.13 1.07
C VAL A 38 -0.61 -11.70 0.55
N THR A 39 0.49 -11.13 0.10
CA THR A 39 0.51 -9.79 -0.50
C THR A 39 0.24 -9.85 -1.99
N SER A 40 -0.52 -8.86 -2.50
CA SER A 40 -0.71 -8.62 -3.92
C SER A 40 -0.19 -7.22 -4.27
N ASP A 41 0.79 -7.16 -5.16
CA ASP A 41 1.40 -5.95 -5.72
C ASP A 41 0.78 -5.55 -7.07
N VAL A 42 -0.34 -6.16 -7.42
CA VAL A 42 -1.08 -5.87 -8.66
C VAL A 42 -1.89 -4.59 -8.49
N VAL A 43 -1.75 -3.66 -9.44
CA VAL A 43 -2.59 -2.46 -9.56
C VAL A 43 -3.69 -2.67 -10.59
N ASP A 44 -4.89 -2.16 -10.29
CA ASP A 44 -6.14 -2.55 -10.98
C ASP A 44 -6.18 -2.16 -12.46
N GLU A 45 -5.78 -0.97 -12.85
CA GLU A 45 -5.97 -0.48 -14.21
C GLU A 45 -4.99 -1.08 -15.23
N THR A 46 -3.73 -1.26 -14.85
CA THR A 46 -2.71 -1.78 -15.77
C THR A 46 -2.50 -3.28 -15.63
N ARG A 47 -2.97 -3.90 -14.55
CA ARG A 47 -2.63 -5.26 -14.11
C ARG A 47 -1.11 -5.49 -14.07
N ALA A 48 -0.36 -4.41 -13.91
CA ALA A 48 1.09 -4.47 -13.78
C ALA A 48 1.47 -4.68 -12.31
N ASN A 49 2.45 -5.53 -12.08
CA ASN A 49 3.07 -5.63 -10.77
C ASN A 49 3.92 -4.39 -10.54
N VAL A 50 3.75 -3.77 -9.39
CA VAL A 50 4.59 -2.66 -8.96
C VAL A 50 5.74 -3.21 -8.14
N SER A 51 6.97 -2.83 -8.52
CA SER A 51 8.14 -3.20 -7.71
C SER A 51 8.15 -2.39 -6.42
N CYS A 52 7.94 -3.07 -5.30
CA CYS A 52 8.02 -2.47 -3.97
C CYS A 52 8.48 -3.50 -2.94
N THR A 53 8.94 -3.01 -1.80
CA THR A 53 9.30 -3.86 -0.67
C THR A 53 8.02 -4.43 -0.03
N THR A 54 7.89 -5.76 -0.04
CA THR A 54 6.78 -6.46 0.62
C THR A 54 7.19 -6.92 2.01
N PRO A 55 6.34 -6.73 3.05
CA PRO A 55 6.62 -7.26 4.38
C PRO A 55 6.49 -8.79 4.42
N GLU A 56 7.16 -9.42 5.39
CA GLU A 56 6.95 -10.84 5.66
C GLU A 56 5.52 -11.06 6.19
N ALA A 57 4.94 -12.23 5.88
CA ALA A 57 3.56 -12.54 6.24
C ALA A 57 3.25 -12.39 7.73
N ASP A 58 4.21 -12.78 8.58
CA ASP A 58 4.07 -12.76 10.02
C ASP A 58 4.22 -11.36 10.66
N ASP A 59 4.72 -10.37 9.91
CA ASP A 59 4.97 -9.01 10.40
C ASP A 59 3.76 -8.08 10.28
N PHE A 60 2.69 -8.53 9.61
CA PHE A 60 1.46 -7.74 9.52
C PHE A 60 0.81 -7.56 10.88
N ALA A 61 0.46 -6.32 11.23
CA ALA A 61 -0.44 -6.05 12.34
C ALA A 61 -1.80 -6.68 12.06
N LEU A 62 -2.43 -7.27 13.09
CA LEU A 62 -3.67 -8.01 12.96
C LEU A 62 -4.72 -7.45 13.91
N THR A 63 -5.91 -7.21 13.39
CA THR A 63 -7.11 -6.96 14.19
C THR A 63 -8.12 -8.08 13.94
N ILE A 64 -8.70 -8.62 15.01
CA ILE A 64 -9.78 -9.61 14.93
C ILE A 64 -11.02 -9.04 15.60
N ASP A 65 -12.06 -8.84 14.82
CA ASP A 65 -13.35 -8.33 15.29
C ASP A 65 -14.42 -9.40 15.19
N GLY A 66 -15.29 -9.48 16.19
CA GLY A 66 -16.47 -10.33 16.14
C GLY A 66 -17.56 -9.70 15.26
N VAL A 67 -18.05 -10.45 14.25
CA VAL A 67 -19.08 -9.93 13.33
C VAL A 67 -20.40 -9.65 14.03
N ASN A 68 -20.77 -10.46 15.04
CA ASN A 68 -22.03 -10.36 15.78
C ASN A 68 -21.81 -10.28 17.31
N SER A 69 -20.68 -9.75 17.75
CA SER A 69 -20.32 -9.59 19.16
C SER A 69 -19.42 -8.37 19.33
N ASP A 70 -19.29 -7.89 20.56
CA ASP A 70 -18.40 -6.77 20.93
C ASP A 70 -16.92 -7.22 21.06
N TYR A 71 -16.57 -8.42 20.58
CA TYR A 71 -15.18 -8.89 20.63
C TYR A 71 -14.33 -8.08 19.65
N SER A 72 -13.24 -7.51 20.15
CA SER A 72 -12.19 -6.89 19.34
C SER A 72 -10.85 -7.14 20.02
N ALA A 73 -9.88 -7.61 19.26
CA ALA A 73 -8.51 -7.82 19.71
C ALA A 73 -7.52 -7.31 18.65
N GLN A 74 -6.46 -6.66 19.11
CA GLN A 74 -5.40 -6.13 18.24
C GLN A 74 -4.09 -6.76 18.64
N TYR A 75 -3.31 -7.14 17.64
CA TYR A 75 -1.99 -7.73 17.75
C TYR A 75 -1.01 -6.92 16.91
N THR A 76 0.19 -6.73 17.42
CA THR A 76 1.23 -6.00 16.70
C THR A 76 1.74 -6.77 15.48
N SER A 77 1.52 -8.09 15.47
CA SER A 77 1.85 -8.96 14.34
C SER A 77 1.01 -10.24 14.33
N ILE A 78 0.91 -10.89 13.18
CA ILE A 78 0.30 -12.22 13.05
C ILE A 78 1.08 -13.23 13.92
N ALA A 79 2.40 -13.10 14.03
CA ALA A 79 3.23 -13.94 14.88
C ALA A 79 2.81 -13.86 16.35
N GLU A 80 2.52 -12.66 16.86
CA GLU A 80 2.01 -12.47 18.23
C GLU A 80 0.68 -13.21 18.47
N PHE A 81 -0.24 -13.15 17.51
CA PHE A 81 -1.51 -13.89 17.60
C PHE A 81 -1.28 -15.40 17.67
N HIS A 82 -0.27 -15.93 16.97
CA HIS A 82 0.01 -17.37 16.96
C HIS A 82 0.52 -17.92 18.31
N GLU A 83 0.93 -17.08 19.25
CA GLU A 83 1.32 -17.50 20.61
C GLU A 83 0.10 -17.98 21.43
N ASP A 84 -1.10 -17.38 21.22
CA ASP A 84 -2.39 -17.84 21.80
C ASP A 84 -3.51 -17.71 20.77
N ASN A 85 -3.57 -18.64 19.82
CA ASN A 85 -4.44 -18.60 18.66
C ASN A 85 -5.77 -19.32 18.86
N TYR A 86 -6.36 -19.25 20.05
CA TYR A 86 -7.64 -19.87 20.38
C TYR A 86 -8.75 -18.82 20.52
N LEU A 87 -9.73 -18.85 19.63
CA LEU A 87 -10.92 -18.01 19.70
C LEU A 87 -12.15 -18.82 20.11
N ARG A 88 -13.12 -18.16 20.74
CA ARG A 88 -14.43 -18.76 21.01
C ARG A 88 -15.15 -19.07 19.69
N TYR A 89 -16.10 -20.00 19.71
CA TYR A 89 -16.96 -20.22 18.54
C TYR A 89 -17.72 -18.94 18.19
N GLY A 90 -17.82 -18.63 16.91
CA GLY A 90 -18.46 -17.40 16.42
C GLY A 90 -17.98 -17.01 15.03
N SER A 91 -18.53 -15.93 14.51
CA SER A 91 -18.11 -15.32 13.25
C SER A 91 -17.21 -14.13 13.53
N TYR A 92 -16.12 -14.04 12.81
CA TYR A 92 -15.07 -13.04 12.97
C TYR A 92 -14.64 -12.46 11.63
N LYS A 93 -14.03 -11.28 11.70
CA LYS A 93 -13.30 -10.65 10.61
C LYS A 93 -11.86 -10.41 11.05
N ALA A 94 -10.91 -10.99 10.32
CA ALA A 94 -9.51 -10.65 10.44
C ALA A 94 -9.20 -9.49 9.48
N THR A 95 -8.51 -8.47 9.98
CA THR A 95 -7.97 -7.37 9.18
C THR A 95 -6.48 -7.28 9.41
N VAL A 96 -5.70 -7.31 8.34
CA VAL A 96 -4.24 -7.22 8.37
C VAL A 96 -3.79 -5.89 7.76
N VAL A 97 -2.76 -5.29 8.36
CA VAL A 97 -2.20 -4.01 7.90
C VAL A 97 -0.68 -4.04 8.03
N ALA A 98 0.01 -3.60 6.99
CA ALA A 98 1.44 -3.31 7.06
C ALA A 98 1.72 -2.00 6.34
N GLY A 99 2.56 -1.14 6.91
CA GLY A 99 2.80 0.22 6.45
C GLY A 99 1.84 1.24 7.07
N ASP A 100 1.93 2.47 6.59
CA ASP A 100 1.10 3.60 7.04
C ASP A 100 0.85 4.54 5.86
N LEU A 101 -0.41 4.80 5.52
CA LEU A 101 -0.80 5.71 4.44
C LEU A 101 -0.30 7.16 4.65
N ALA A 102 -0.04 7.55 5.89
CA ALA A 102 0.54 8.87 6.17
C ALA A 102 2.04 8.94 5.83
N ASN A 103 2.70 7.78 5.68
CA ASN A 103 4.11 7.69 5.31
C ASN A 103 4.26 7.57 3.79
N GLU A 104 3.94 8.65 3.07
CA GLU A 104 4.03 8.72 1.61
C GLU A 104 5.49 8.77 1.15
N GLY A 105 5.75 8.28 -0.07
CA GLY A 105 7.11 8.34 -0.66
C GLY A 105 7.41 7.21 -1.64
N TYR A 106 8.65 7.19 -2.10
CA TYR A 106 9.17 6.09 -2.92
C TYR A 106 9.37 4.84 -2.06
N ASP A 107 8.97 3.69 -2.57
CA ASP A 107 9.02 2.39 -1.87
C ASP A 107 8.41 2.45 -0.45
N LYS A 108 7.24 3.10 -0.35
CA LYS A 108 6.45 3.23 0.89
C LYS A 108 5.05 2.62 0.73
N PRO A 109 4.96 1.34 0.36
CA PRO A 109 3.67 0.69 0.22
C PRO A 109 2.99 0.53 1.58
N THR A 110 1.67 0.67 1.58
CA THR A 110 0.80 0.25 2.67
C THR A 110 -0.07 -0.88 2.14
N PHE A 111 -0.05 -2.01 2.82
CA PHE A 111 -0.87 -3.17 2.48
C PHE A 111 -2.00 -3.32 3.47
N VAL A 112 -3.21 -3.55 2.97
CA VAL A 112 -4.41 -3.78 3.79
C VAL A 112 -5.20 -4.94 3.20
N GLY A 113 -5.66 -5.84 4.07
CA GLY A 113 -6.52 -6.95 3.68
C GLY A 113 -7.48 -7.34 4.77
N SER A 114 -8.59 -7.99 4.40
CA SER A 114 -9.50 -8.53 5.40
C SER A 114 -10.22 -9.78 4.90
N GLN A 115 -10.53 -10.69 5.82
CA GLN A 115 -11.23 -11.92 5.56
C GLN A 115 -12.18 -12.25 6.71
N GLU A 116 -13.42 -12.56 6.38
CA GLU A 116 -14.38 -13.12 7.35
C GLU A 116 -14.21 -14.64 7.47
N PHE A 117 -14.35 -15.15 8.70
CA PHE A 117 -14.25 -16.57 8.98
C PHE A 117 -15.13 -16.99 10.14
N VAL A 118 -15.34 -18.29 10.26
CA VAL A 118 -16.17 -18.89 11.34
C VAL A 118 -15.32 -19.84 12.15
N VAL A 119 -15.34 -19.67 13.48
CA VAL A 119 -14.72 -20.58 14.43
C VAL A 119 -15.79 -21.52 14.97
N GLU A 120 -15.55 -22.82 14.83
CA GLU A 120 -16.36 -23.86 15.45
C GLU A 120 -15.61 -24.46 16.66
N ALA A 121 -16.37 -24.77 17.71
CA ALA A 121 -15.79 -25.34 18.94
C ALA A 121 -15.01 -26.64 18.65
N ARG A 122 -13.78 -26.72 19.14
CA ARG A 122 -12.88 -27.87 19.00
C ARG A 122 -12.46 -28.22 17.58
N LYS A 123 -12.62 -27.29 16.63
CA LYS A 123 -12.09 -27.42 15.28
C LYS A 123 -10.97 -26.43 15.05
N ALA A 124 -9.99 -26.83 14.24
CA ALA A 124 -9.00 -25.91 13.69
C ALA A 124 -9.60 -25.24 12.44
N VAL A 125 -9.27 -23.97 12.25
CA VAL A 125 -9.61 -23.20 11.06
C VAL A 125 -8.36 -22.51 10.53
N GLU A 126 -8.16 -22.56 9.23
CA GLU A 126 -7.10 -21.85 8.52
C GLU A 126 -7.73 -20.68 7.76
N VAL A 127 -7.17 -19.49 7.89
CA VAL A 127 -7.66 -18.25 7.31
C VAL A 127 -6.53 -17.63 6.52
N GLU A 128 -6.68 -17.55 5.20
CA GLU A 128 -5.76 -16.81 4.35
C GLU A 128 -6.35 -15.43 4.05
N VAL A 129 -5.59 -14.37 4.35
CA VAL A 129 -5.96 -12.99 4.06
C VAL A 129 -5.11 -12.48 2.92
N THR A 130 -5.72 -12.01 1.85
CA THR A 130 -5.00 -11.31 0.78
C THR A 130 -4.95 -9.83 1.11
N ALA A 131 -3.75 -9.28 1.25
CA ALA A 131 -3.49 -7.86 1.46
C ALA A 131 -3.08 -7.19 0.15
N TYR A 132 -3.74 -6.10 -0.20
CA TYR A 132 -3.52 -5.32 -1.40
C TYR A 132 -2.87 -3.98 -1.06
N ILE A 133 -2.21 -3.35 -2.04
CA ILE A 133 -1.70 -1.99 -1.91
C ILE A 133 -2.88 -1.05 -1.64
N ALA A 134 -2.83 -0.31 -0.54
CA ALA A 134 -3.85 0.67 -0.16
C ALA A 134 -3.52 2.10 -0.61
N ASN A 135 -2.33 2.33 -1.17
CA ASN A 135 -1.91 3.58 -1.75
C ASN A 135 -2.51 3.79 -3.15
N ALA A 136 -2.64 5.05 -3.57
CA ALA A 136 -2.55 5.43 -4.97
C ALA A 136 -1.07 5.55 -5.35
N LEU A 137 -0.76 5.31 -6.63
CA LEU A 137 0.59 5.42 -7.16
C LEU A 137 0.61 6.50 -8.23
N VAL A 138 1.63 7.36 -8.22
CA VAL A 138 1.75 8.44 -9.21
C VAL A 138 3.10 8.37 -9.91
N MET A 139 3.06 8.43 -11.23
CA MET A 139 4.21 8.58 -12.12
C MET A 139 4.07 9.88 -12.90
N VAL A 140 5.14 10.66 -12.99
CA VAL A 140 5.19 11.88 -13.81
C VAL A 140 6.19 11.69 -14.92
N GLU A 141 5.77 11.89 -16.14
CA GLU A 141 6.55 11.70 -17.36
C GLU A 141 6.60 12.96 -18.19
N THR A 142 7.66 13.10 -18.99
CA THR A 142 7.78 14.15 -20.02
C THR A 142 8.17 13.50 -21.34
N THR A 143 7.53 13.92 -22.44
CA THR A 143 7.83 13.38 -23.76
C THR A 143 9.14 13.91 -24.34
N GLU A 144 9.65 13.27 -25.39
CA GLU A 144 10.80 13.78 -26.13
C GLU A 144 10.50 15.16 -26.75
N ALA A 145 9.28 15.40 -27.21
CA ALA A 145 8.85 16.69 -27.76
C ALA A 145 8.89 17.78 -26.68
N PHE A 146 8.36 17.49 -25.47
CA PHE A 146 8.48 18.39 -24.33
C PHE A 146 9.95 18.71 -24.00
N ASN A 147 10.80 17.70 -23.89
CA ASN A 147 12.21 17.87 -23.57
C ASN A 147 12.99 18.63 -24.63
N SER A 148 12.62 18.45 -25.90
CA SER A 148 13.22 19.17 -27.02
C SER A 148 12.78 20.65 -27.09
N TYR A 149 11.58 20.96 -26.62
CA TYR A 149 11.05 22.32 -26.58
C TYR A 149 11.59 23.11 -25.36
N PHE A 150 11.74 22.46 -24.21
CA PHE A 150 12.20 23.08 -22.96
C PHE A 150 13.67 22.72 -22.64
N VAL A 151 14.56 22.97 -23.59
CA VAL A 151 16.01 22.65 -23.42
C VAL A 151 16.73 23.48 -22.35
N GLY A 152 16.14 24.61 -21.89
CA GLY A 152 16.67 25.43 -20.82
C GLY A 152 16.57 24.79 -19.43
N GLY A 153 15.89 23.65 -19.34
CA GLY A 153 15.69 22.92 -18.10
C GLY A 153 14.25 22.96 -17.60
N ARG A 154 13.97 22.14 -16.63
CA ARG A 154 12.66 22.05 -15.95
C ARG A 154 12.81 21.68 -14.49
N THR A 155 11.80 21.98 -13.70
CA THR A 155 11.58 21.47 -12.35
C THR A 155 10.12 21.05 -12.24
N LEU A 156 9.88 19.90 -11.63
CA LEU A 156 8.54 19.40 -11.34
C LEU A 156 8.50 18.90 -9.89
N LYS A 157 7.49 19.31 -9.17
CA LYS A 157 7.26 18.96 -7.79
C LYS A 157 5.82 18.46 -7.63
N LEU A 158 5.66 17.31 -6.99
CA LEU A 158 4.37 16.80 -6.57
C LEU A 158 4.14 17.17 -5.11
N THR A 159 2.95 17.69 -4.81
CA THR A 159 2.49 17.98 -3.45
C THR A 159 1.22 17.18 -3.19
N THR A 160 1.21 16.38 -2.12
CA THR A 160 0.03 15.59 -1.73
C THR A 160 -0.95 16.42 -0.90
N ALA A 161 -2.17 15.95 -0.72
CA ALA A 161 -3.15 16.60 0.16
C ALA A 161 -2.68 16.71 1.62
N ALA A 162 -1.78 15.82 2.06
CA ALA A 162 -1.13 15.90 3.36
C ALA A 162 -0.07 17.01 3.45
N GLY A 163 0.30 17.63 2.33
CA GLY A 163 1.32 18.67 2.24
C GLY A 163 2.74 18.14 2.09
N ASN A 164 2.92 16.83 1.84
CA ASN A 164 4.23 16.27 1.54
C ASN A 164 4.65 16.68 0.12
N GLU A 165 5.92 17.06 -0.04
CA GLU A 165 6.48 17.53 -1.31
C GLU A 165 7.56 16.58 -1.81
N PHE A 166 7.49 16.23 -3.11
CA PHE A 166 8.42 15.30 -3.76
C PHE A 166 8.93 15.89 -5.06
N ASP A 167 10.24 15.82 -5.29
CA ASP A 167 10.83 16.14 -6.59
C ASP A 167 10.51 15.02 -7.59
N VAL A 168 9.74 15.33 -8.62
CA VAL A 168 9.35 14.42 -9.69
C VAL A 168 9.90 14.83 -11.05
N THR A 169 10.90 15.70 -11.07
CA THR A 169 11.53 16.24 -12.29
C THR A 169 12.10 15.15 -13.19
N ASN A 170 12.69 14.12 -12.62
CA ASN A 170 13.27 12.98 -13.32
C ASN A 170 12.87 11.67 -12.64
N GLN A 171 11.57 11.49 -12.47
CA GLN A 171 11.02 10.33 -11.79
C GLN A 171 11.28 9.04 -12.59
N SER A 172 11.67 7.98 -11.92
CA SER A 172 11.95 6.65 -12.49
C SER A 172 11.12 5.52 -11.86
N GLU A 173 10.50 5.80 -10.72
CA GLU A 173 9.71 4.84 -9.94
C GLU A 173 8.42 5.50 -9.47
N PRO A 174 7.32 4.74 -9.33
CA PRO A 174 6.07 5.28 -8.83
C PRO A 174 6.20 5.80 -7.39
N LEU A 175 5.54 6.92 -7.13
CA LEU A 175 5.40 7.50 -5.80
C LEU A 175 4.13 6.94 -5.14
N PHE A 176 4.25 6.39 -3.94
CA PHE A 176 3.14 5.89 -3.15
C PHE A 176 2.56 7.04 -2.31
N ILE A 177 1.29 7.38 -2.53
CA ILE A 177 0.58 8.45 -1.82
C ILE A 177 -0.72 7.92 -1.19
N ALA A 178 -1.26 8.64 -0.23
CA ALA A 178 -2.62 8.38 0.23
C ALA A 178 -3.62 8.57 -0.94
N PRO A 179 -4.70 7.77 -1.02
CA PRO A 179 -5.68 7.87 -2.10
C PRO A 179 -6.58 9.11 -1.92
N THR A 180 -6.00 10.27 -2.20
CA THR A 180 -6.61 11.60 -2.10
C THR A 180 -6.19 12.45 -3.31
N THR A 181 -6.36 13.76 -3.27
CA THR A 181 -5.89 14.66 -4.33
C THR A 181 -4.38 14.91 -4.23
N PHE A 182 -3.77 15.28 -5.35
CA PHE A 182 -2.40 15.78 -5.41
C PHE A 182 -2.29 16.91 -6.44
N THR A 183 -1.25 17.71 -6.33
CA THR A 183 -0.91 18.74 -7.32
C THR A 183 0.50 18.51 -7.85
N ILE A 184 0.72 18.82 -9.13
CA ILE A 184 2.06 18.91 -9.71
C ILE A 184 2.27 20.37 -10.08
N SER A 185 3.37 20.96 -9.61
CA SER A 185 3.75 22.33 -9.94
C SER A 185 5.22 22.37 -10.35
N GLY A 186 5.55 23.37 -11.18
CA GLY A 186 6.94 23.51 -11.59
C GLY A 186 7.14 24.58 -12.62
N THR A 187 8.30 24.54 -13.27
CA THR A 187 8.66 25.45 -14.35
C THR A 187 9.41 24.73 -15.43
N ALA A 188 9.24 25.17 -16.67
CA ALA A 188 10.03 24.74 -17.81
C ALA A 188 10.57 25.98 -18.57
N ILE A 189 11.80 25.90 -19.06
CA ILE A 189 12.52 27.01 -19.69
C ILE A 189 12.64 26.70 -21.18
N LYS A 190 12.06 27.60 -22.03
CA LYS A 190 12.13 27.49 -23.48
C LYS A 190 13.57 27.57 -23.96
N GLN A 191 13.79 27.15 -25.20
CA GLN A 191 15.10 27.32 -25.87
C GLN A 191 15.51 28.81 -25.85
N PRO A 192 16.79 29.12 -25.56
CA PRO A 192 17.30 30.46 -25.67
C PRO A 192 17.09 31.04 -27.07
N ALA A 193 16.73 32.29 -27.15
CA ALA A 193 16.64 32.96 -28.44
C ALA A 193 18.00 32.99 -29.15
N GLN A 194 18.00 33.06 -30.52
CA GLN A 194 19.23 33.16 -31.30
C GLN A 194 20.06 34.42 -30.96
N SER A 195 19.46 35.41 -30.32
CA SER A 195 20.13 36.61 -29.80
C SER A 195 20.98 36.37 -28.54
N GLY A 196 20.94 35.15 -27.97
CA GLY A 196 21.61 34.81 -26.72
C GLY A 196 20.83 35.23 -25.46
N ALA A 197 19.60 35.70 -25.59
CA ALA A 197 18.70 35.94 -24.47
C ALA A 197 18.29 34.59 -23.85
N GLU A 198 18.16 34.54 -22.52
CA GLU A 198 17.62 33.35 -21.83
C GLU A 198 16.20 33.05 -22.33
N GLY A 199 15.87 31.76 -22.42
CA GLY A 199 14.53 31.32 -22.79
C GLY A 199 13.49 31.76 -21.75
N SER A 200 12.28 32.04 -22.19
CA SER A 200 11.18 32.39 -21.29
C SER A 200 10.80 31.19 -20.42
N VAL A 201 10.39 31.48 -19.18
CA VAL A 201 9.95 30.48 -18.20
C VAL A 201 8.45 30.27 -18.36
N VAL A 202 8.04 29.03 -18.48
CA VAL A 202 6.62 28.61 -18.47
C VAL A 202 6.33 27.94 -17.15
N ALA A 203 5.28 28.38 -16.46
CA ALA A 203 4.76 27.69 -15.27
C ALA A 203 4.02 26.42 -15.70
N LEU A 204 4.23 25.36 -14.94
CA LEU A 204 3.55 24.08 -15.11
C LEU A 204 2.72 23.84 -13.85
N GLU A 205 1.44 23.53 -14.03
CA GLU A 205 0.53 23.25 -12.92
C GLU A 205 -0.49 22.19 -13.37
N TYR A 206 -0.76 21.26 -12.50
CA TYR A 206 -1.79 20.24 -12.67
C TYR A 206 -2.36 19.89 -11.28
N GLU A 207 -3.68 19.84 -11.16
CA GLU A 207 -4.39 19.42 -9.97
C GLU A 207 -5.24 18.18 -10.31
N SER A 208 -5.07 17.12 -9.53
CA SER A 208 -5.86 15.90 -9.71
C SER A 208 -7.22 16.02 -9.04
N GLU A 209 -8.19 15.27 -9.56
CA GLU A 209 -9.34 14.86 -8.76
C GLU A 209 -8.92 13.86 -7.69
N GLU A 210 -9.88 13.41 -6.87
CA GLU A 210 -9.64 12.36 -5.87
C GLU A 210 -9.23 11.05 -6.56
N VAL A 211 -8.08 10.51 -6.17
CA VAL A 211 -7.52 9.29 -6.76
C VAL A 211 -7.87 8.06 -5.94
N ASN A 212 -7.96 6.90 -6.60
CA ASN A 212 -8.32 5.64 -5.98
C ASN A 212 -7.08 4.89 -5.48
N ALA A 213 -7.26 4.14 -4.40
CA ALA A 213 -6.27 3.15 -3.96
C ALA A 213 -6.01 2.10 -5.06
N GLN A 214 -4.86 1.45 -4.99
CA GLN A 214 -4.48 0.33 -5.87
C GLN A 214 -4.45 0.71 -7.36
N THR A 215 -4.30 2.00 -7.68
CA THR A 215 -4.33 2.52 -9.05
C THR A 215 -3.05 3.30 -9.34
N LEU A 216 -2.43 3.06 -10.51
CA LEU A 216 -1.30 3.82 -11.01
C LEU A 216 -1.81 4.96 -11.92
N TYR A 217 -1.50 6.17 -11.55
CA TYR A 217 -1.79 7.39 -12.31
C TYR A 217 -0.52 7.88 -12.98
N THR A 218 -0.52 7.94 -14.31
CA THR A 218 0.59 8.51 -15.09
C THR A 218 0.20 9.88 -15.59
N VAL A 219 0.83 10.93 -15.07
CA VAL A 219 0.69 12.30 -15.53
C VAL A 219 1.81 12.58 -16.51
N LYS A 220 1.46 12.90 -17.77
CA LYS A 220 2.43 13.12 -18.84
C LYS A 220 2.32 14.55 -19.37
N PHE A 221 3.46 15.23 -19.41
CA PHE A 221 3.61 16.54 -20.06
C PHE A 221 4.16 16.36 -21.46
N ASP A 222 3.43 16.87 -22.44
CA ASP A 222 3.78 16.81 -23.87
C ASP A 222 3.71 18.19 -24.51
N VAL A 223 4.41 18.41 -25.62
CA VAL A 223 4.34 19.61 -26.41
C VAL A 223 3.98 19.25 -27.85
N GLU A 224 2.83 19.71 -28.30
CA GLU A 224 2.44 19.64 -29.71
C GLU A 224 2.83 20.93 -30.43
N SER A 225 3.62 20.80 -31.49
CA SER A 225 4.06 21.94 -32.29
C SER A 225 3.57 21.82 -33.71
N ALA A 226 2.37 22.33 -33.98
CA ALA A 226 1.80 22.44 -35.33
C ALA A 226 1.36 23.89 -35.61
N GLY A 227 2.35 24.81 -35.61
CA GLY A 227 2.11 26.26 -35.90
C GLY A 227 2.09 27.16 -34.66
N SER A 228 1.42 26.80 -33.59
CA SER A 228 1.59 27.31 -32.22
C SER A 228 1.98 26.15 -31.32
N ALA A 229 2.86 26.37 -30.35
CA ALA A 229 3.20 25.34 -29.40
C ALA A 229 2.10 25.26 -28.33
N THR A 230 1.59 24.05 -28.09
CA THR A 230 0.59 23.77 -27.09
C THR A 230 1.19 22.78 -26.10
N LEU A 231 1.10 23.08 -24.81
CA LEU A 231 1.43 22.15 -23.74
C LEU A 231 0.18 21.32 -23.44
N ASN A 232 0.28 20.02 -23.63
CA ASN A 232 -0.77 19.07 -23.31
C ASN A 232 -0.40 18.31 -22.05
N ILE A 233 -1.33 18.22 -21.12
CA ILE A 233 -1.21 17.39 -19.91
C ILE A 233 -2.21 16.25 -20.06
N THR A 234 -1.72 15.02 -19.97
CA THR A 234 -2.56 13.82 -20.01
C THR A 234 -2.48 13.08 -18.69
N LEU A 235 -3.59 12.44 -18.32
CA LEU A 235 -3.67 11.49 -17.21
C LEU A 235 -4.07 10.14 -17.78
N ASN A 236 -3.23 9.11 -17.57
CA ASN A 236 -3.42 7.77 -18.13
C ASN A 236 -3.71 7.79 -19.65
N ASP A 237 -2.95 8.62 -20.38
CA ASP A 237 -3.07 8.87 -21.83
C ASP A 237 -4.38 9.61 -22.28
N GLU A 238 -5.24 10.01 -21.34
CA GLU A 238 -6.37 10.88 -21.64
C GLU A 238 -6.00 12.35 -21.46
N LEU A 239 -6.33 13.20 -22.45
CA LEU A 239 -6.05 14.65 -22.39
C LEU A 239 -6.93 15.30 -21.30
N VAL A 240 -6.30 15.89 -20.28
CA VAL A 240 -6.98 16.58 -19.19
C VAL A 240 -6.84 18.09 -19.27
N GLU A 241 -5.74 18.60 -19.83
CA GLU A 241 -5.50 20.03 -19.97
C GLU A 241 -4.67 20.34 -21.21
N SER A 242 -4.94 21.50 -21.81
CA SER A 242 -4.23 22.01 -22.98
C SER A 242 -3.98 23.51 -22.82
N ILE A 243 -2.71 23.92 -22.78
CA ILE A 243 -2.28 25.28 -22.52
C ILE A 243 -1.54 25.80 -23.75
N ASP A 244 -2.02 26.90 -24.36
CA ASP A 244 -1.30 27.56 -25.43
C ASP A 244 -0.05 28.24 -24.87
N ILE A 245 1.11 27.79 -25.35
CA ILE A 245 2.39 28.40 -25.01
C ILE A 245 2.68 29.46 -26.06
N GLU A 246 2.57 30.76 -25.71
CA GLU A 246 2.93 31.84 -26.61
C GLU A 246 4.33 31.60 -27.19
N GLN A 247 4.42 31.44 -28.51
CA GLN A 247 5.70 31.53 -29.22
C GLN A 247 6.11 33.03 -29.21
N GLU A 248 7.23 33.34 -28.57
CA GLU A 248 7.92 34.57 -28.90
C GLU A 248 8.35 34.46 -30.37
N LEU A 249 7.50 34.95 -31.26
CA LEU A 249 7.88 35.14 -32.68
C LEU A 249 9.08 36.05 -32.69
N ASN A 250 10.15 35.58 -33.31
CA ASN A 250 11.35 36.35 -33.50
C ASN A 250 11.01 37.59 -34.36
N ASP A 251 10.82 38.75 -33.74
CA ASP A 251 10.48 40.01 -34.39
C ASP A 251 11.52 40.49 -35.46
N ASN A 252 12.57 39.71 -35.67
CA ASN A 252 13.65 40.01 -36.60
C ASN A 252 13.65 39.23 -37.92
N ALA A 253 12.54 38.59 -38.27
CA ALA A 253 12.36 38.05 -39.63
C ALA A 253 11.85 39.15 -40.57
N GLN A 254 12.72 40.09 -40.95
CA GLN A 254 12.57 40.96 -42.13
C GLN A 254 13.51 40.49 -43.23
#